data_69b682fcd48aabca9b03d0cd6ad322bc
#
_entry.id   69b682fcd48aabca9b03d0cd6ad322bc
#
_cell.length_a   1.000
_cell.length_b   1.000
_cell.length_c   1.000
_cell.angle_alpha   90.00
_cell.angle_beta   90.00
_cell.angle_gamma   90.00
#
_symmetry.space_group_name_H-M   'P 1'
#
loop_
_entity.id
_entity.type
_entity.pdbx_description
1 polymer ?
#
loop_
_entity_poly.entity_id
_entity_poly.type
_entity_poly.pdbx_seq_one_letter_code
_entity_poly.pdbx_strand_id
1 'polypeptide(L)'
;FTKASERTKILHQLESGELDVVIGTHSVLNKKIKCRRLGLLVVDEEQRFGVVQKERRKSLAEGIDVLTLSATPIPRTLHMSLTGLRDMVTITTPPPGRHAIQTYVSEYDDSIVIDAILREKERGGQSFFVYNRIETMPAMLDHLKSILPDTISIGVAYGRMDGAVLEKVMLDFYQGKHDVLLCTTLIENGLDQPNANTMLVYDADKLGLSQI
;
A
#
# COMPACT_ATOMS: atom_id res chain seq x y z
N PHE A 1 5.06 13.41 7.93
CA PHE A 1 4.46 14.58 7.24
C PHE A 1 5.45 15.73 7.23
N THR A 2 5.82 16.24 6.04
CA THR A 2 6.74 17.38 5.88
C THR A 2 6.08 18.65 6.42
N LYS A 3 6.77 19.38 7.30
CA LYS A 3 6.27 20.66 7.87
C LYS A 3 6.08 21.71 6.76
N ALA A 4 5.15 22.63 6.92
CA ALA A 4 4.85 23.66 5.92
C ALA A 4 6.09 24.52 5.54
N SER A 5 6.92 24.88 6.50
CA SER A 5 8.17 25.63 6.28
C SER A 5 9.19 24.86 5.44
N GLU A 6 9.35 23.57 5.72
CA GLU A 6 10.24 22.68 5.00
C GLU A 6 9.76 22.45 3.56
N ARG A 7 8.44 22.26 3.39
CA ARG A 7 7.82 22.16 2.06
C ARG A 7 8.10 23.41 1.21
N THR A 8 8.00 24.62 1.78
CA THR A 8 8.28 25.86 1.07
C THR A 8 9.75 25.93 0.62
N LYS A 9 10.68 25.50 1.49
CA LYS A 9 12.10 25.42 1.18
C LYS A 9 12.35 24.45 0.02
N ILE A 10 11.78 23.24 0.05
CA ILE A 10 11.90 22.24 -1.02
C ILE A 10 11.40 22.79 -2.35
N LEU A 11 10.25 23.48 -2.36
CA LEU A 11 9.68 24.07 -3.55
C LEU A 11 10.59 25.15 -4.17
N HIS A 12 11.18 25.99 -3.33
CA HIS A 12 12.13 27.02 -3.79
C HIS A 12 13.39 26.38 -4.38
N GLN A 13 13.96 25.38 -3.73
CA GLN A 13 15.15 24.66 -4.21
C GLN A 13 14.86 23.89 -5.53
N LEU A 14 13.64 23.40 -5.72
CA LEU A 14 13.23 22.77 -6.96
C LEU A 14 13.09 23.78 -8.11
N GLU A 15 12.57 24.98 -7.82
CA GLU A 15 12.44 26.08 -8.79
C GLU A 15 13.79 26.70 -9.14
N SER A 16 14.72 26.81 -8.18
CA SER A 16 16.09 27.29 -8.41
C SER A 16 16.96 26.25 -9.14
N GLY A 17 16.61 24.98 -9.09
CA GLY A 17 17.37 23.87 -9.67
C GLY A 17 18.53 23.41 -8.78
N GLU A 18 18.45 23.66 -7.48
CA GLU A 18 19.38 23.13 -6.47
C GLU A 18 19.04 21.67 -6.10
N LEU A 19 17.79 21.22 -6.35
CA LEU A 19 17.36 19.84 -6.14
C LEU A 19 17.29 19.09 -7.48
N ASP A 20 17.95 17.95 -7.54
CA ASP A 20 17.96 17.06 -8.70
C ASP A 20 16.80 16.06 -8.68
N VAL A 21 16.37 15.64 -7.48
CA VAL A 21 15.31 14.64 -7.30
C VAL A 21 14.33 15.08 -6.21
N VAL A 22 13.04 14.95 -6.49
CA VAL A 22 11.97 15.12 -5.49
C VAL A 22 11.09 13.89 -5.47
N ILE A 23 10.85 13.38 -4.26
CA ILE A 23 9.96 12.24 -4.01
C ILE A 23 8.78 12.72 -3.19
N GLY A 24 7.57 12.35 -3.58
CA GLY A 24 6.37 12.73 -2.85
C GLY A 24 5.12 12.01 -3.34
N THR A 25 4.03 12.24 -2.66
CA THR A 25 2.71 11.76 -3.07
C THR A 25 2.21 12.54 -4.30
N HIS A 26 0.99 12.27 -4.76
CA HIS A 26 0.35 13.04 -5.84
C HIS A 26 0.37 14.57 -5.63
N SER A 27 0.66 15.03 -4.41
CA SER A 27 0.80 16.47 -4.11
C SER A 27 1.96 17.14 -4.87
N VAL A 28 2.98 16.38 -5.32
CA VAL A 28 4.07 16.91 -6.16
C VAL A 28 3.62 17.22 -7.59
N LEU A 29 2.45 16.73 -8.01
CA LEU A 29 1.84 17.07 -9.30
C LEU A 29 1.01 18.37 -9.26
N ASN A 30 1.04 19.12 -8.15
CA ASN A 30 0.27 20.37 -8.04
C ASN A 30 0.77 21.43 -9.04
N LYS A 31 -0.17 22.18 -9.65
CA LYS A 31 0.12 23.26 -10.61
C LYS A 31 1.06 24.35 -10.09
N LYS A 32 1.12 24.52 -8.76
CA LYS A 32 2.00 25.51 -8.11
C LYS A 32 3.46 25.06 -8.05
N ILE A 33 3.76 23.80 -8.33
CA ILE A 33 5.11 23.27 -8.31
C ILE A 33 5.73 23.50 -9.69
N LYS A 34 6.83 24.23 -9.70
CA LYS A 34 7.63 24.52 -10.87
C LYS A 34 8.98 23.83 -10.74
N CYS A 35 9.35 23.07 -11.76
CA CYS A 35 10.67 22.45 -11.86
C CYS A 35 11.45 23.18 -12.94
N ARG A 36 12.67 23.61 -12.64
CA ARG A 36 13.49 24.36 -13.59
C ARG A 36 13.86 23.55 -14.83
N ARG A 37 14.19 22.29 -14.63
CA ARG A 37 14.57 21.33 -15.70
C ARG A 37 14.08 19.94 -15.33
N LEU A 38 12.82 19.66 -15.64
CA LEU A 38 12.28 18.32 -15.44
C LEU A 38 12.66 17.46 -16.66
N GLY A 39 13.41 16.38 -16.46
CA GLY A 39 13.82 15.44 -17.50
C GLY A 39 13.13 14.10 -17.40
N LEU A 40 12.80 13.64 -16.18
CA LEU A 40 12.17 12.35 -15.95
C LEU A 40 11.05 12.47 -14.91
N LEU A 41 9.91 11.89 -15.20
CA LEU A 41 8.81 11.70 -14.27
C LEU A 41 8.59 10.21 -14.04
N VAL A 42 8.78 9.74 -12.78
CA VAL A 42 8.46 8.37 -12.37
C VAL A 42 7.14 8.37 -11.62
N VAL A 43 6.22 7.52 -12.04
CA VAL A 43 4.88 7.37 -11.44
C VAL A 43 4.68 5.92 -11.03
N ASP A 44 4.52 5.71 -9.73
CA ASP A 44 4.16 4.42 -9.19
C ASP A 44 2.66 4.33 -8.94
N GLU A 45 2.06 3.14 -9.16
CA GLU A 45 0.63 2.87 -8.95
C GLU A 45 -0.31 3.89 -9.64
N GLU A 46 -0.08 4.18 -10.93
CA GLU A 46 -0.85 5.16 -11.72
C GLU A 46 -2.37 4.96 -11.64
N GLN A 47 -2.84 3.72 -11.48
CA GLN A 47 -4.26 3.40 -11.37
C GLN A 47 -4.94 4.06 -10.16
N ARG A 48 -4.19 4.42 -9.13
CA ARG A 48 -4.68 5.12 -7.93
C ARG A 48 -4.87 6.61 -8.14
N PHE A 49 -4.45 7.16 -9.27
CA PHE A 49 -4.59 8.58 -9.57
C PHE A 49 -6.00 8.91 -10.07
N GLY A 50 -6.60 9.94 -9.48
CA GLY A 50 -7.84 10.52 -9.97
C GLY A 50 -7.66 11.22 -11.33
N VAL A 51 -8.77 11.63 -11.94
CA VAL A 51 -8.79 12.28 -13.27
C VAL A 51 -7.91 13.53 -13.33
N VAL A 52 -7.98 14.39 -12.32
CA VAL A 52 -7.21 15.65 -12.26
C VAL A 52 -5.70 15.37 -12.21
N GLN A 53 -5.27 14.37 -11.45
CA GLN A 53 -3.87 13.98 -11.37
C GLN A 53 -3.38 13.38 -12.70
N LYS A 54 -4.19 12.59 -13.37
CA LYS A 54 -3.89 12.02 -14.69
C LYS A 54 -3.74 13.10 -15.77
N GLU A 55 -4.62 14.10 -15.79
CA GLU A 55 -4.51 15.24 -16.70
C GLU A 55 -3.25 16.07 -16.41
N ARG A 56 -2.97 16.33 -15.14
CA ARG A 56 -1.76 17.08 -14.76
C ARG A 56 -0.48 16.33 -15.13
N ARG A 57 -0.44 15.02 -14.93
CA ARG A 57 0.68 14.18 -15.38
C ARG A 57 0.89 14.31 -16.89
N LYS A 58 -0.20 14.25 -17.70
CA LYS A 58 -0.11 14.43 -19.15
C LYS A 58 0.50 15.77 -19.52
N SER A 59 0.07 16.85 -18.87
CA SER A 59 0.62 18.20 -19.09
C SER A 59 2.10 18.33 -18.70
N LEU A 60 2.56 17.59 -17.68
CA LEU A 60 3.98 17.57 -17.29
C LEU A 60 4.82 16.66 -18.20
N ALA A 61 4.19 15.68 -18.82
CA ALA A 61 4.86 14.69 -19.68
C ALA A 61 5.24 15.24 -21.07
N GLU A 62 4.79 16.43 -21.42
CA GLU A 62 5.13 17.06 -22.70
C GLU A 62 6.63 17.40 -22.72
N GLY A 63 7.38 16.68 -23.57
CA GLY A 63 8.81 16.91 -23.78
C GLY A 63 9.74 16.32 -22.72
N ILE A 64 9.26 15.41 -21.88
CA ILE A 64 10.07 14.68 -20.89
C ILE A 64 9.82 13.18 -20.95
N ASP A 65 10.77 12.40 -20.44
CA ASP A 65 10.60 10.97 -20.30
C ASP A 65 9.65 10.65 -19.13
N VAL A 66 8.78 9.64 -19.31
CA VAL A 66 7.84 9.19 -18.27
C VAL A 66 7.96 7.69 -18.08
N LEU A 67 8.32 7.29 -16.86
CA LEU A 67 8.31 5.90 -16.42
C LEU A 67 7.11 5.67 -15.51
N THR A 68 6.24 4.74 -15.90
CA THR A 68 5.09 4.34 -15.08
C THR A 68 5.30 2.91 -14.58
N LEU A 69 5.14 2.71 -13.28
CA LEU A 69 5.24 1.41 -12.63
C LEU A 69 3.85 0.96 -12.16
N SER A 70 3.58 -0.32 -12.24
CA SER A 70 2.35 -0.91 -11.68
C SER A 70 2.58 -2.37 -11.35
N ALA A 71 2.11 -2.81 -10.18
CA ALA A 71 2.12 -4.22 -9.78
C ALA A 71 0.86 -4.98 -10.26
N THR A 72 -0.22 -4.27 -10.58
CA THR A 72 -1.45 -4.91 -11.06
C THR A 72 -1.37 -5.20 -12.55
N PRO A 73 -1.62 -6.45 -12.98
CA PRO A 73 -1.61 -6.79 -14.39
C PRO A 73 -2.70 -6.00 -15.14
N ILE A 74 -2.29 -5.22 -16.14
CA ILE A 74 -3.24 -4.55 -17.04
C ILE A 74 -3.90 -5.62 -17.91
N PRO A 75 -5.24 -5.71 -17.99
CA PRO A 75 -5.91 -6.67 -18.87
C PRO A 75 -5.38 -6.59 -20.29
N ARG A 76 -5.13 -7.74 -20.93
CA ARG A 76 -4.51 -7.84 -22.26
C ARG A 76 -5.19 -6.97 -23.34
N THR A 77 -6.50 -6.79 -23.25
CA THR A 77 -7.30 -5.91 -24.12
C THR A 77 -6.98 -4.42 -23.96
N LEU A 78 -6.73 -3.98 -22.73
CA LEU A 78 -6.30 -2.61 -22.46
C LEU A 78 -4.86 -2.38 -22.90
N HIS A 79 -4.03 -3.40 -22.75
CA HIS A 79 -2.66 -3.45 -23.25
C HIS A 79 -2.60 -3.26 -24.77
N MET A 80 -3.44 -3.94 -25.53
CA MET A 80 -3.47 -3.83 -26.98
C MET A 80 -3.96 -2.47 -27.49
N SER A 81 -4.83 -1.78 -26.74
CA SER A 81 -5.28 -0.41 -27.09
C SER A 81 -4.25 0.68 -26.74
N LEU A 82 -3.33 0.38 -25.83
CA LEU A 82 -2.25 1.30 -25.44
C LEU A 82 -0.95 1.09 -26.26
N THR A 83 -0.80 -0.02 -26.97
CA THR A 83 0.42 -0.41 -27.71
C THR A 83 0.79 0.47 -28.89
N GLY A 84 0.01 1.47 -29.24
CA GLY A 84 0.40 2.48 -30.24
C GLY A 84 1.08 3.74 -29.67
N LEU A 85 1.14 3.90 -28.36
CA LEU A 85 1.54 5.19 -27.74
C LEU A 85 2.62 5.07 -26.67
N ARG A 86 2.97 3.86 -26.20
CA ARG A 86 3.99 3.66 -25.15
C ARG A 86 4.67 2.31 -25.27
N ASP A 87 5.97 2.31 -25.05
CA ASP A 87 6.71 1.07 -24.84
C ASP A 87 6.31 0.46 -23.49
N MET A 88 6.15 -0.86 -23.45
CA MET A 88 5.83 -1.56 -22.23
C MET A 88 6.75 -2.74 -22.03
N VAL A 89 7.28 -2.85 -20.82
CA VAL A 89 8.13 -3.96 -20.38
C VAL A 89 7.43 -4.66 -19.21
N THR A 90 7.35 -5.99 -19.28
CA THR A 90 6.85 -6.84 -18.21
C THR A 90 8.03 -7.56 -17.56
N ILE A 91 8.22 -7.33 -16.26
CA ILE A 91 9.22 -8.04 -15.46
C ILE A 91 8.55 -9.31 -14.93
N THR A 92 8.91 -10.47 -15.49
CA THR A 92 8.29 -11.76 -15.15
C THR A 92 9.16 -12.64 -14.25
N THR A 93 10.44 -12.32 -14.11
CA THR A 93 11.36 -13.07 -13.26
C THR A 93 11.22 -12.62 -11.81
N PRO A 94 10.77 -13.50 -10.89
CA PRO A 94 10.69 -13.15 -9.49
C PRO A 94 12.09 -13.01 -8.88
N PRO A 95 12.27 -12.20 -7.83
CA PRO A 95 13.53 -12.15 -7.11
C PRO A 95 13.89 -13.50 -6.48
N PRO A 96 15.19 -13.79 -6.28
CA PRO A 96 15.63 -15.02 -5.63
C PRO A 96 15.00 -15.20 -4.24
N GLY A 97 14.55 -16.41 -3.93
CA GLY A 97 13.96 -16.72 -2.61
C GLY A 97 12.48 -16.37 -2.46
N ARG A 98 11.84 -15.81 -3.46
CA ARG A 98 10.38 -15.57 -3.41
C ARG A 98 9.62 -16.88 -3.66
N HIS A 99 8.89 -17.33 -2.65
CA HIS A 99 7.97 -18.47 -2.75
C HIS A 99 6.58 -18.01 -3.22
N ALA A 100 5.86 -18.91 -3.90
CA ALA A 100 4.46 -18.65 -4.28
C ALA A 100 3.59 -18.55 -3.03
N ILE A 101 2.65 -17.60 -3.03
CA ILE A 101 1.65 -17.47 -1.97
C ILE A 101 0.69 -18.65 -2.07
N GLN A 102 0.47 -19.33 -0.96
CA GLN A 102 -0.56 -20.36 -0.84
C GLN A 102 -1.86 -19.69 -0.42
N THR A 103 -2.84 -19.69 -1.30
CA THR A 103 -4.14 -19.05 -1.08
C THR A 103 -5.20 -20.10 -0.82
N TYR A 104 -5.96 -19.91 0.25
CA TYR A 104 -7.11 -20.73 0.63
C TYR A 104 -8.37 -19.87 0.62
N VAL A 105 -9.46 -20.39 0.06
CA VAL A 105 -10.75 -19.72 0.05
C VAL A 105 -11.75 -20.63 0.78
N SER A 106 -12.38 -20.12 1.83
CA SER A 106 -13.35 -20.84 2.65
C SER A 106 -14.43 -19.90 3.19
N GLU A 107 -15.50 -20.46 3.72
CA GLU A 107 -16.38 -19.70 4.59
C GLU A 107 -15.62 -19.28 5.87
N TYR A 108 -16.11 -18.23 6.53
CA TYR A 108 -15.51 -17.78 7.78
C TYR A 108 -15.69 -18.84 8.87
N ASP A 109 -14.59 -19.19 9.54
CA ASP A 109 -14.56 -20.12 10.65
C ASP A 109 -13.48 -19.68 11.65
N ASP A 110 -13.86 -19.53 12.92
CA ASP A 110 -12.96 -19.13 13.99
C ASP A 110 -11.79 -20.09 14.15
N SER A 111 -12.00 -21.39 13.92
CA SER A 111 -10.94 -22.41 14.02
C SER A 111 -9.85 -22.18 12.98
N ILE A 112 -10.20 -21.76 11.77
CA ILE A 112 -9.23 -21.41 10.70
C ILE A 112 -8.43 -20.16 11.09
N VAL A 113 -9.11 -19.16 11.64
CA VAL A 113 -8.47 -17.92 12.09
C VAL A 113 -7.46 -18.20 13.21
N ILE A 114 -7.88 -18.96 14.22
CA ILE A 114 -7.06 -19.35 15.36
C ILE A 114 -5.83 -20.13 14.88
N ASP A 115 -6.02 -21.16 14.06
CA ASP A 115 -4.96 -22.03 13.57
C ASP A 115 -3.94 -21.23 12.74
N ALA A 116 -4.40 -20.36 11.83
CA ALA A 116 -3.51 -19.55 11.01
C ALA A 116 -2.65 -18.59 11.84
N ILE A 117 -3.24 -17.90 12.81
CA ILE A 117 -2.53 -16.94 13.66
C ILE A 117 -1.55 -17.65 14.59
N LEU A 118 -1.94 -18.76 15.21
CA LEU A 118 -1.08 -19.51 16.12
C LEU A 118 0.11 -20.14 15.39
N ARG A 119 -0.10 -20.74 14.24
CA ARG A 119 1.00 -21.26 13.39
C ARG A 119 1.98 -20.17 12.98
N GLU A 120 1.47 -18.97 12.64
CA GLU A 120 2.35 -17.85 12.28
C GLU A 120 3.19 -17.41 13.47
N LYS A 121 2.58 -17.31 14.66
CA LYS A 121 3.27 -16.94 15.89
C LYS A 121 4.32 -17.99 16.30
N GLU A 122 4.00 -19.28 16.19
CA GLU A 122 4.93 -20.38 16.51
C GLU A 122 6.22 -20.34 15.69
N ARG A 123 6.15 -19.88 14.43
CA ARG A 123 7.34 -19.70 13.58
C ARG A 123 7.97 -18.30 13.70
N GLY A 124 7.53 -17.49 14.66
CA GLY A 124 8.06 -16.15 14.92
C GLY A 124 7.60 -15.08 13.93
N GLY A 125 6.55 -15.36 13.15
CA GLY A 125 5.98 -14.42 12.20
C GLY A 125 4.81 -13.62 12.77
N GLN A 126 4.24 -12.76 11.92
CA GLN A 126 3.11 -11.89 12.23
C GLN A 126 2.00 -12.07 11.20
N SER A 127 0.77 -11.70 11.54
CA SER A 127 -0.38 -11.85 10.66
C SER A 127 -1.08 -10.53 10.41
N PHE A 128 -1.55 -10.32 9.17
CA PHE A 128 -2.55 -9.31 8.87
C PHE A 128 -3.95 -9.92 8.95
N PHE A 129 -4.88 -9.21 9.60
CA PHE A 129 -6.30 -9.49 9.54
C PHE A 129 -7.01 -8.31 8.87
N VAL A 130 -7.35 -8.46 7.59
CA VAL A 130 -7.97 -7.40 6.78
C VAL A 130 -9.48 -7.42 6.99
N TYR A 131 -10.00 -6.30 7.52
CA TYR A 131 -11.41 -6.10 7.84
C TYR A 131 -11.87 -4.70 7.43
N ASN A 132 -12.65 -4.60 6.37
CA ASN A 132 -12.97 -3.30 5.74
C ASN A 132 -14.21 -2.58 6.29
N ARG A 133 -14.69 -2.95 7.50
CA ARG A 133 -15.85 -2.32 8.13
C ARG A 133 -15.41 -1.55 9.38
N ILE A 134 -15.06 -0.27 9.21
CA ILE A 134 -14.53 0.57 10.31
C ILE A 134 -15.53 0.66 11.48
N GLU A 135 -16.83 0.78 11.19
CA GLU A 135 -17.87 0.95 12.19
C GLU A 135 -17.99 -0.26 13.15
N THR A 136 -17.71 -1.45 12.66
CA THR A 136 -17.80 -2.71 13.44
C THR A 136 -16.42 -3.26 13.81
N MET A 137 -15.33 -2.53 13.51
CA MET A 137 -13.96 -2.95 13.85
C MET A 137 -13.73 -3.16 15.36
N PRO A 138 -14.31 -2.36 16.27
CA PRO A 138 -14.21 -2.63 17.71
C PRO A 138 -14.84 -3.99 18.09
N ALA A 139 -16.01 -4.31 17.53
CA ALA A 139 -16.66 -5.60 17.79
C ALA A 139 -15.84 -6.79 17.22
N MET A 140 -15.20 -6.63 16.06
CA MET A 140 -14.29 -7.64 15.51
C MET A 140 -13.05 -7.79 16.39
N LEU A 141 -12.49 -6.71 16.91
CA LEU A 141 -11.36 -6.76 17.85
C LEU A 141 -11.73 -7.55 19.12
N ASP A 142 -12.90 -7.27 19.70
CA ASP A 142 -13.39 -7.97 20.90
C ASP A 142 -13.65 -9.45 20.60
N HIS A 143 -14.19 -9.76 19.42
CA HIS A 143 -14.36 -11.15 18.96
C HIS A 143 -13.01 -11.86 18.84
N LEU A 144 -12.03 -11.28 18.14
CA LEU A 144 -10.68 -11.88 18.02
C LEU A 144 -10.03 -12.10 19.38
N LYS A 145 -10.17 -11.15 20.31
CA LYS A 145 -9.68 -11.32 21.68
C LYS A 145 -10.39 -12.43 22.46
N SER A 146 -11.64 -12.71 22.14
CA SER A 146 -12.41 -13.78 22.82
C SER A 146 -12.04 -15.17 22.32
N ILE A 147 -11.58 -15.30 21.08
CA ILE A 147 -11.23 -16.61 20.48
C ILE A 147 -9.75 -16.92 20.51
N LEU A 148 -8.88 -15.89 20.61
CA LEU A 148 -7.44 -16.05 20.65
C LEU A 148 -6.91 -16.09 22.10
N PRO A 149 -5.81 -16.79 22.37
CA PRO A 149 -5.15 -16.73 23.67
C PRO A 149 -4.71 -15.31 24.05
N ASP A 150 -4.71 -14.97 25.34
CA ASP A 150 -4.24 -13.68 25.87
C ASP A 150 -2.78 -13.34 25.50
N THR A 151 -2.01 -14.35 25.11
CA THR A 151 -0.62 -14.17 24.65
C THR A 151 -0.50 -13.57 23.25
N ILE A 152 -1.62 -13.44 22.51
CA ILE A 152 -1.66 -12.84 21.19
C ILE A 152 -1.92 -11.33 21.31
N SER A 153 -0.95 -10.54 20.90
CA SER A 153 -1.08 -9.08 20.88
C SER A 153 -1.67 -8.61 19.55
N ILE A 154 -2.77 -7.82 19.60
CA ILE A 154 -3.47 -7.31 18.43
C ILE A 154 -3.34 -5.80 18.35
N GLY A 155 -2.73 -5.29 17.29
CA GLY A 155 -2.77 -3.88 16.92
C GLY A 155 -3.96 -3.58 15.99
N VAL A 156 -4.45 -2.33 15.99
CA VAL A 156 -5.56 -1.90 15.12
C VAL A 156 -5.14 -0.72 14.28
N ALA A 157 -5.34 -0.79 12.94
CA ALA A 157 -4.94 0.27 12.01
C ALA A 157 -5.98 0.50 10.91
N TYR A 158 -6.47 1.73 10.74
CA TYR A 158 -7.37 2.13 9.66
C TYR A 158 -7.18 3.60 9.26
N GLY A 159 -7.55 3.95 8.03
CA GLY A 159 -7.20 5.23 7.41
C GLY A 159 -7.83 6.50 8.01
N ARG A 160 -8.82 6.38 8.90
CA ARG A 160 -9.46 7.52 9.59
C ARG A 160 -8.88 7.78 10.98
N MET A 161 -7.88 7.00 11.40
CA MET A 161 -7.18 7.24 12.67
C MET A 161 -6.36 8.53 12.59
N ASP A 162 -6.12 9.14 13.76
CA ASP A 162 -5.12 10.19 13.88
C ASP A 162 -3.76 9.70 13.36
N GLY A 163 -3.10 10.54 12.57
CA GLY A 163 -1.86 10.15 11.88
C GLY A 163 -0.74 9.70 12.81
N ALA A 164 -0.60 10.34 13.98
CA ALA A 164 0.42 9.97 14.96
C ALA A 164 0.11 8.63 15.64
N VAL A 165 -1.18 8.35 15.89
CA VAL A 165 -1.63 7.07 16.46
C VAL A 165 -1.41 5.95 15.44
N LEU A 166 -1.79 6.17 14.16
CA LEU A 166 -1.57 5.21 13.09
C LEU A 166 -0.08 4.89 12.92
N GLU A 167 0.77 5.92 12.84
CA GLU A 167 2.21 5.77 12.71
C GLU A 167 2.80 4.95 13.87
N LYS A 168 2.36 5.21 15.10
CA LYS A 168 2.78 4.46 16.28
C LYS A 168 2.39 2.98 16.19
N VAL A 169 1.14 2.68 15.86
CA VAL A 169 0.66 1.28 15.74
C VAL A 169 1.43 0.54 14.65
N MET A 170 1.67 1.18 13.50
CA MET A 170 2.43 0.60 12.41
C MET A 170 3.89 0.33 12.82
N LEU A 171 4.53 1.27 13.54
CA LEU A 171 5.87 1.11 14.06
C LEU A 171 5.94 -0.03 15.09
N ASP A 172 4.97 -0.10 16.00
CA ASP A 172 4.88 -1.16 17.01
C ASP A 172 4.67 -2.53 16.36
N PHE A 173 3.89 -2.63 15.30
CA PHE A 173 3.74 -3.85 14.51
C PHE A 173 5.04 -4.19 13.77
N TYR A 174 5.69 -3.23 13.13
CA TYR A 174 6.98 -3.42 12.47
C TYR A 174 8.07 -3.94 13.43
N GLN A 175 8.04 -3.48 14.68
CA GLN A 175 8.96 -3.91 15.74
C GLN A 175 8.60 -5.26 16.38
N GLY A 176 7.55 -5.95 15.92
CA GLY A 176 7.10 -7.22 16.45
C GLY A 176 6.37 -7.15 17.80
N LYS A 177 5.89 -5.96 18.22
CA LYS A 177 5.14 -5.79 19.47
C LYS A 177 3.69 -6.28 19.35
N HIS A 178 3.19 -6.42 18.14
CA HIS A 178 1.89 -6.99 17.84
C HIS A 178 2.07 -8.24 16.96
N ASP A 179 1.40 -9.32 17.32
CA ASP A 179 1.38 -10.56 16.56
C ASP A 179 0.40 -10.49 15.38
N VAL A 180 -0.68 -9.74 15.57
CA VAL A 180 -1.74 -9.53 14.57
C VAL A 180 -1.98 -8.05 14.37
N LEU A 181 -2.11 -7.62 13.12
CA LEU A 181 -2.62 -6.29 12.78
C LEU A 181 -4.02 -6.41 12.18
N LEU A 182 -5.04 -6.02 12.95
CA LEU A 182 -6.41 -5.86 12.49
C LEU A 182 -6.49 -4.53 11.72
N CYS A 183 -6.72 -4.58 10.41
CA CYS A 183 -6.62 -3.38 9.59
C CYS A 183 -7.62 -3.38 8.41
N THR A 184 -7.81 -2.22 7.83
CA THR A 184 -8.46 -2.10 6.51
C THR A 184 -7.44 -2.34 5.40
N THR A 185 -7.87 -2.27 4.12
CA THR A 185 -6.98 -2.29 2.94
C THR A 185 -5.94 -1.15 2.90
N LEU A 186 -5.78 -0.39 4.00
CA LEU A 186 -4.72 0.60 4.16
C LEU A 186 -3.31 0.03 3.94
N ILE A 187 -3.12 -1.27 4.22
CA ILE A 187 -1.84 -1.99 4.03
C ILE A 187 -1.42 -2.15 2.57
N GLU A 188 -2.32 -1.91 1.59
CA GLU A 188 -1.97 -1.92 0.17
C GLU A 188 -0.90 -0.90 -0.23
N ASN A 189 -0.54 0.03 0.67
CA ASN A 189 0.35 1.15 0.38
C ASN A 189 1.85 0.83 0.45
N GLY A 190 2.25 -0.40 0.08
CA GLY A 190 3.67 -0.73 -0.08
C GLY A 190 4.46 -0.85 1.23
N LEU A 191 3.79 -1.24 2.32
CA LEU A 191 4.47 -1.56 3.57
C LEU A 191 5.13 -2.93 3.41
N ASP A 192 6.44 -2.95 3.28
CA ASP A 192 7.22 -4.17 3.33
C ASP A 192 7.37 -4.60 4.78
N GLN A 193 6.70 -5.70 5.15
CA GLN A 193 6.78 -6.32 6.47
C GLN A 193 7.27 -7.77 6.33
N PRO A 194 8.58 -7.98 6.38
CA PRO A 194 9.19 -9.28 6.09
C PRO A 194 8.70 -10.41 7.00
N ASN A 195 8.26 -10.08 8.21
CA ASN A 195 7.80 -11.05 9.20
C ASN A 195 6.29 -11.35 9.12
N ALA A 196 5.51 -10.59 8.35
CA ALA A 196 4.07 -10.82 8.21
C ALA A 196 3.79 -11.70 6.99
N ASN A 197 3.86 -13.02 7.18
CA ASN A 197 3.74 -13.99 6.11
C ASN A 197 2.35 -14.61 6.00
N THR A 198 1.42 -14.30 6.90
CA THR A 198 0.04 -14.75 6.87
C THR A 198 -0.91 -13.55 6.75
N MET A 199 -1.84 -13.62 5.80
CA MET A 199 -2.88 -12.63 5.62
C MET A 199 -4.25 -13.31 5.62
N LEU A 200 -5.12 -12.87 6.52
CA LEU A 200 -6.52 -13.28 6.61
C LEU A 200 -7.38 -12.15 6.06
N VAL A 201 -8.20 -12.41 5.07
CA VAL A 201 -9.06 -11.41 4.43
C VAL A 201 -10.51 -11.75 4.70
N TYR A 202 -11.16 -10.96 5.54
CA TYR A 202 -12.59 -11.13 5.87
C TYR A 202 -13.45 -10.54 4.76
N ASP A 203 -14.54 -11.25 4.36
CA ASP A 203 -15.43 -10.85 3.26
C ASP A 203 -14.66 -10.57 1.95
N ALA A 204 -13.76 -11.46 1.55
CA ALA A 204 -12.94 -11.29 0.35
C ALA A 204 -13.77 -11.13 -0.94
N ASP A 205 -15.01 -11.67 -0.96
CA ASP A 205 -15.97 -11.51 -2.04
C ASP A 205 -16.43 -10.05 -2.28
N LYS A 206 -16.26 -9.19 -1.29
CA LYS A 206 -16.58 -7.74 -1.38
C LYS A 206 -15.43 -6.89 -1.88
N LEU A 207 -14.24 -7.48 -2.05
CA LEU A 207 -13.09 -6.79 -2.61
C LEU A 207 -13.13 -6.81 -4.14
N GLY A 208 -12.65 -5.74 -4.75
CA GLY A 208 -12.44 -5.73 -6.20
C GLY A 208 -11.23 -6.59 -6.59
N LEU A 209 -11.23 -7.13 -7.82
CA LEU A 209 -10.14 -7.96 -8.35
C LEU A 209 -8.74 -7.30 -8.28
N SER A 210 -8.69 -5.98 -8.22
CA SER A 210 -7.43 -5.22 -8.06
C SER A 210 -6.99 -5.09 -6.60
N GLN A 211 -7.82 -5.54 -5.64
CA GLN A 211 -7.55 -5.45 -4.20
C GLN A 211 -7.15 -6.81 -3.60
N ILE A 212 -7.45 -7.88 -4.32
CA ILE A 212 -7.02 -9.26 -4.04
C ILE A 212 -5.76 -9.58 -4.84
#